data_1796030fb921be49c2d796aede7b2865
#
_entry.id   1796030fb921be49c2d796aede7b2865
#
_cell.length_a   1.000
_cell.length_b   1.000
_cell.length_c   1.000
_cell.angle_alpha   90.00
_cell.angle_beta   90.00
_cell.angle_gamma   90.00
#
_symmetry.space_group_name_H-M   'P 1'
#
loop_
_entity.id
_entity.type
_entity.pdbx_description
1 polymer ?
#
loop_
_entity_poly.entity_id
_entity_poly.type
_entity_poly.pdbx_seq_one_letter_code
_entity_poly.pdbx_strand_id
1 'polypeptide(L)'
;MTTDSVAAPAHRVLGAGKGCLLIAGGGTGGHVFPALAVAREWLGREPQGARSVVIVGTERGMEAKLVPQAGLPLETIRVAGLKGMGGTKLLKNLAMLPAGFWDSEKIMRRHTFSAAFGVGGYAAGPMILAARLHRVPSVIFEPNVEPGFTNRVLAGISTRVACGFQETATRFGSKAIATGIPVRAEFFAAPRGEHREPFRILITGGSRGALPINRAVIDSLNLLAPRKNQLFIVHQTGERDYNAVRVAYARREFRAEVVPFIENMAERFAQADLIVCRSGAITVAEVAAAGRAAIFIPFGAATDAHQTRNAEAMQNAGAARLLPQTELTPERLTREIFSLLDQPRRITEMEDCARKLARPDAVEDIVNMIEGLVRQ
;
A
#
# COMPACT_ATOMS: atom_id res chain seq x y z
N MET A 1 28.59 -21.21 -35.63
CA MET A 1 27.41 -20.56 -35.03
C MET A 1 27.16 -21.24 -33.71
N THR A 2 27.76 -20.73 -32.66
CA THR A 2 27.72 -21.27 -31.32
C THR A 2 26.58 -20.56 -30.55
N THR A 3 25.60 -21.33 -30.13
CA THR A 3 24.50 -20.90 -29.29
C THR A 3 24.98 -20.81 -27.85
N ASP A 4 25.23 -19.60 -27.38
CA ASP A 4 25.48 -19.34 -25.94
C ASP A 4 24.19 -19.55 -25.15
N SER A 5 24.17 -20.67 -24.44
CA SER A 5 23.18 -20.99 -23.42
C SER A 5 23.44 -20.08 -22.20
N VAL A 6 22.62 -19.07 -21.99
CA VAL A 6 22.61 -18.29 -20.75
C VAL A 6 22.11 -19.20 -19.63
N ALA A 7 23.05 -19.75 -18.87
CA ALA A 7 22.77 -20.50 -17.66
C ALA A 7 22.11 -19.58 -16.63
N ALA A 8 20.96 -20.00 -16.10
CA ALA A 8 20.31 -19.36 -14.96
C ALA A 8 21.27 -19.33 -13.77
N PRO A 9 21.33 -18.23 -12.99
CA PRO A 9 22.23 -18.17 -11.84
C PRO A 9 21.85 -19.24 -10.81
N ALA A 10 22.80 -20.12 -10.54
CA ALA A 10 22.70 -21.15 -9.52
C ALA A 10 22.27 -20.53 -8.17
N HIS A 11 21.24 -21.10 -7.55
CA HIS A 11 20.82 -20.79 -6.20
C HIS A 11 22.01 -21.00 -5.24
N ARG A 12 22.74 -19.92 -4.97
CA ARG A 12 23.73 -19.89 -3.91
C ARG A 12 22.96 -20.03 -2.61
N VAL A 13 23.08 -21.17 -1.95
CA VAL A 13 22.71 -21.34 -0.54
C VAL A 13 23.48 -20.27 0.22
N LEU A 14 22.80 -19.19 0.60
CA LEU A 14 23.41 -18.06 1.27
C LEU A 14 23.86 -18.53 2.63
N GLY A 15 25.17 -18.48 2.85
CA GLY A 15 25.87 -18.94 4.01
C GLY A 15 25.36 -18.35 5.32
N ALA A 16 25.73 -18.97 6.41
CA ALA A 16 25.50 -18.56 7.79
C ALA A 16 26.12 -17.20 8.13
N GLY A 17 25.70 -16.14 7.45
CA GLY A 17 26.06 -14.75 7.75
C GLY A 17 25.14 -14.19 8.85
N LYS A 18 25.71 -13.42 9.76
CA LYS A 18 25.03 -12.75 10.89
C LYS A 18 23.92 -11.76 10.52
N GLY A 19 23.25 -11.89 9.37
CA GLY A 19 22.31 -10.87 8.87
C GLY A 19 21.24 -11.35 7.89
N CYS A 20 20.66 -12.56 8.05
CA CYS A 20 19.54 -12.97 7.21
C CYS A 20 18.20 -12.47 7.78
N LEU A 21 17.47 -11.65 7.02
CA LEU A 21 16.14 -11.16 7.37
C LEU A 21 15.07 -11.99 6.66
N LEU A 22 14.15 -12.56 7.45
CA LEU A 22 12.91 -13.12 6.95
C LEU A 22 11.90 -12.01 6.74
N ILE A 23 11.32 -11.88 5.56
CA ILE A 23 10.17 -11.00 5.32
C ILE A 23 8.98 -11.83 4.90
N ALA A 24 7.89 -11.77 5.67
CA ALA A 24 6.70 -12.58 5.43
C ALA A 24 5.47 -11.71 5.12
N GLY A 25 4.85 -11.97 3.98
CA GLY A 25 3.63 -11.26 3.59
C GLY A 25 3.43 -11.25 2.09
N GLY A 26 2.28 -10.71 1.67
CA GLY A 26 1.96 -10.65 0.25
C GLY A 26 0.46 -10.54 -0.01
N GLY A 27 0.06 -10.90 -1.23
CA GLY A 27 -1.31 -10.84 -1.73
C GLY A 27 -1.64 -9.55 -2.47
N THR A 28 -1.37 -8.40 -1.90
CA THR A 28 -1.67 -7.07 -2.48
C THR A 28 -0.46 -6.15 -2.49
N GLY A 29 -0.50 -5.11 -3.33
CA GLY A 29 0.55 -4.08 -3.37
C GLY A 29 0.80 -3.42 -2.01
N GLY A 30 -0.25 -3.29 -1.18
CA GLY A 30 -0.15 -2.73 0.16
C GLY A 30 0.77 -3.49 1.11
N HIS A 31 1.05 -4.77 0.83
CA HIS A 31 2.02 -5.58 1.59
C HIS A 31 3.36 -5.73 0.84
N VAL A 32 3.30 -5.86 -0.48
CA VAL A 32 4.50 -6.16 -1.28
C VAL A 32 5.44 -4.95 -1.37
N PHE A 33 4.92 -3.73 -1.56
CA PHE A 33 5.77 -2.54 -1.67
C PHE A 33 6.54 -2.23 -0.37
N PRO A 34 5.93 -2.24 0.83
CA PRO A 34 6.68 -2.13 2.09
C PRO A 34 7.71 -3.24 2.28
N ALA A 35 7.38 -4.49 1.91
CA ALA A 35 8.32 -5.61 1.97
C ALA A 35 9.57 -5.36 1.12
N LEU A 36 9.39 -4.93 -0.14
CA LEU A 36 10.49 -4.63 -1.06
C LEU A 36 11.31 -3.42 -0.60
N ALA A 37 10.67 -2.38 -0.06
CA ALA A 37 11.36 -1.20 0.45
C ALA A 37 12.27 -1.56 1.64
N VAL A 38 11.74 -2.29 2.64
CA VAL A 38 12.50 -2.76 3.80
C VAL A 38 13.62 -3.73 3.38
N ALA A 39 13.36 -4.63 2.41
CA ALA A 39 14.37 -5.55 1.90
C ALA A 39 15.56 -4.81 1.27
N ARG A 40 15.30 -3.81 0.44
CA ARG A 40 16.34 -2.99 -0.20
C ARG A 40 17.15 -2.20 0.81
N GLU A 41 16.49 -1.55 1.76
CA GLU A 41 17.15 -0.79 2.82
C GLU A 41 18.02 -1.69 3.69
N TRP A 42 17.50 -2.85 4.10
CA TRP A 42 18.25 -3.83 4.87
C TRP A 42 19.53 -4.28 4.16
N LEU A 43 19.44 -4.60 2.87
CA LEU A 43 20.59 -5.02 2.06
C LEU A 43 21.59 -3.91 1.80
N GLY A 44 21.11 -2.65 1.69
CA GLY A 44 21.95 -1.49 1.40
C GLY A 44 22.82 -1.01 2.56
N ARG A 45 22.52 -1.41 3.81
CA ARG A 45 23.22 -0.92 5.00
C ARG A 45 24.57 -1.59 5.29
N GLU A 46 24.90 -2.66 4.61
CA GLU A 46 26.15 -3.39 4.83
C GLU A 46 26.87 -3.66 3.52
N PRO A 47 28.21 -3.84 3.53
CA PRO A 47 28.94 -4.24 2.34
C PRO A 47 28.37 -5.51 1.71
N GLN A 48 28.53 -5.64 0.39
CA GLN A 48 27.97 -6.75 -0.37
C GLN A 48 28.25 -8.11 0.27
N GLY A 49 27.20 -8.88 0.58
CA GLY A 49 27.25 -10.24 1.06
C GLY A 49 27.20 -10.43 2.57
N ALA A 50 27.26 -9.35 3.39
CA ALA A 50 27.13 -9.47 4.85
C ALA A 50 25.68 -9.65 5.30
N ARG A 51 24.71 -9.17 4.50
CA ARG A 51 23.28 -9.29 4.75
C ARG A 51 22.57 -10.04 3.62
N SER A 52 21.52 -10.73 3.98
CA SER A 52 20.65 -11.44 3.05
C SER A 52 19.18 -11.26 3.46
N VAL A 53 18.29 -11.53 2.51
CA VAL A 53 16.83 -11.48 2.71
C VAL A 53 16.22 -12.71 2.08
N VAL A 54 15.24 -13.31 2.76
CA VAL A 54 14.33 -14.29 2.17
C VAL A 54 12.91 -13.76 2.31
N ILE A 55 12.24 -13.55 1.18
CA ILE A 55 10.83 -13.14 1.18
C ILE A 55 9.97 -14.38 1.09
N VAL A 56 8.95 -14.47 1.95
CA VAL A 56 7.98 -15.57 1.96
C VAL A 56 6.59 -15.05 1.66
N GLY A 57 5.98 -15.60 0.64
CA GLY A 57 4.66 -15.21 0.16
C GLY A 57 3.80 -16.40 -0.29
N THR A 58 2.93 -16.16 -1.25
CA THR A 58 2.07 -17.16 -1.86
C THR A 58 2.34 -17.26 -3.37
N GLU A 59 2.01 -18.39 -3.98
CA GLU A 59 2.23 -18.60 -5.43
C GLU A 59 1.36 -17.68 -6.31
N ARG A 60 0.24 -17.17 -5.80
CA ARG A 60 -0.78 -16.44 -6.57
C ARG A 60 -0.89 -14.96 -6.22
N GLY A 61 -0.09 -14.46 -5.30
CA GLY A 61 -0.08 -13.06 -4.90
C GLY A 61 0.75 -12.18 -5.85
N MET A 62 0.68 -10.87 -5.66
CA MET A 62 1.52 -9.93 -6.43
C MET A 62 3.01 -10.15 -6.18
N GLU A 63 3.37 -10.68 -5.02
CA GLU A 63 4.74 -11.04 -4.65
C GLU A 63 5.36 -12.05 -5.61
N ALA A 64 4.58 -13.01 -6.14
CA ALA A 64 5.05 -14.01 -7.08
C ALA A 64 5.65 -13.39 -8.37
N LYS A 65 5.21 -12.19 -8.74
CA LYS A 65 5.74 -11.43 -9.89
C LYS A 65 6.76 -10.37 -9.46
N LEU A 66 6.44 -9.56 -8.46
CA LEU A 66 7.21 -8.36 -8.11
C LEU A 66 8.52 -8.67 -7.38
N VAL A 67 8.56 -9.72 -6.54
CA VAL A 67 9.77 -10.10 -5.80
C VAL A 67 10.87 -10.61 -6.73
N PRO A 68 10.61 -11.56 -7.66
CA PRO A 68 11.61 -11.96 -8.64
C PRO A 68 12.04 -10.82 -9.57
N GLN A 69 11.12 -9.95 -10.00
CA GLN A 69 11.45 -8.75 -10.79
C GLN A 69 12.38 -7.78 -10.05
N ALA A 70 12.31 -7.75 -8.72
CA ALA A 70 13.23 -6.97 -7.89
C ALA A 70 14.58 -7.66 -7.65
N GLY A 71 14.81 -8.85 -8.22
CA GLY A 71 16.04 -9.63 -8.04
C GLY A 71 16.17 -10.28 -6.65
N LEU A 72 15.07 -10.42 -5.91
CA LEU A 72 15.06 -10.96 -4.55
C LEU A 72 14.54 -12.41 -4.52
N PRO A 73 15.05 -13.25 -3.59
CA PRO A 73 14.59 -14.62 -3.43
C PRO A 73 13.18 -14.65 -2.84
N LEU A 74 12.31 -15.45 -3.46
CA LEU A 74 10.96 -15.72 -2.99
C LEU A 74 10.79 -17.20 -2.67
N GLU A 75 10.37 -17.50 -1.45
CA GLU A 75 9.82 -18.80 -1.08
C GLU A 75 8.31 -18.71 -0.89
N THR A 76 7.62 -19.81 -1.14
CA THR A 76 6.15 -19.82 -1.07
C THR A 76 5.65 -20.84 -0.05
N ILE A 77 4.55 -20.48 0.62
CA ILE A 77 3.84 -21.37 1.54
C ILE A 77 2.38 -21.52 1.11
N ARG A 78 1.79 -22.68 1.45
CA ARG A 78 0.40 -23.02 1.12
C ARG A 78 -0.57 -22.40 2.10
N VAL A 79 -0.99 -21.16 1.83
CA VAL A 79 -1.99 -20.46 2.62
C VAL A 79 -3.02 -19.79 1.71
N ALA A 80 -4.23 -19.62 2.23
CA ALA A 80 -5.30 -18.91 1.55
C ALA A 80 -6.03 -17.98 2.53
N GLY A 81 -6.68 -16.94 1.97
CA GLY A 81 -7.45 -15.99 2.76
C GLY A 81 -8.61 -16.65 3.49
N LEU A 82 -8.87 -16.22 4.73
CA LEU A 82 -9.99 -16.66 5.53
C LEU A 82 -11.18 -15.69 5.46
N LYS A 83 -10.98 -14.47 4.93
CA LYS A 83 -11.93 -13.36 5.00
C LYS A 83 -12.89 -13.34 3.81
N GLY A 84 -14.20 -13.11 4.08
CA GLY A 84 -15.21 -12.88 3.03
C GLY A 84 -15.68 -14.12 2.27
N MET A 85 -15.47 -15.32 2.82
CA MET A 85 -15.83 -16.59 2.16
C MET A 85 -17.03 -17.28 2.81
N GLY A 86 -17.88 -17.91 1.99
CA GLY A 86 -18.94 -18.80 2.48
C GLY A 86 -18.38 -20.04 3.20
N GLY A 87 -19.17 -20.69 4.06
CA GLY A 87 -18.74 -21.71 5.01
C GLY A 87 -17.86 -22.84 4.45
N THR A 88 -18.14 -23.37 3.27
CA THR A 88 -17.36 -24.46 2.65
C THR A 88 -15.94 -24.01 2.24
N LYS A 89 -15.79 -22.78 1.73
CA LYS A 89 -14.47 -22.21 1.38
C LYS A 89 -13.67 -21.87 2.65
N LEU A 90 -14.34 -21.40 3.70
CA LEU A 90 -13.71 -21.12 4.99
C LEU A 90 -13.14 -22.40 5.60
N LEU A 91 -13.92 -23.51 5.63
CA LEU A 91 -13.43 -24.81 6.11
C LEU A 91 -12.23 -25.32 5.32
N LYS A 92 -12.27 -25.21 3.98
CA LYS A 92 -11.14 -25.60 3.13
C LYS A 92 -9.88 -24.77 3.44
N ASN A 93 -10.01 -23.47 3.65
CA ASN A 93 -8.89 -22.60 3.94
C ASN A 93 -8.35 -22.78 5.37
N LEU A 94 -9.22 -23.10 6.34
CA LEU A 94 -8.79 -23.49 7.69
C LEU A 94 -8.00 -24.80 7.66
N ALA A 95 -8.40 -25.79 6.83
CA ALA A 95 -7.68 -27.04 6.64
C ALA A 95 -6.29 -26.83 5.99
N MET A 96 -6.02 -25.70 5.36
CA MET A 96 -4.70 -25.36 4.82
C MET A 96 -3.74 -24.76 5.86
N LEU A 97 -4.23 -24.31 7.01
CA LEU A 97 -3.36 -23.70 8.03
C LEU A 97 -2.26 -24.64 8.54
N PRO A 98 -2.52 -25.95 8.83
CA PRO A 98 -1.46 -26.89 9.20
C PRO A 98 -0.40 -27.05 8.10
N ALA A 99 -0.82 -27.09 6.84
CA ALA A 99 0.09 -27.21 5.70
C ALA A 99 0.97 -25.95 5.55
N GLY A 100 0.37 -24.77 5.68
CA GLY A 100 1.11 -23.50 5.67
C GLY A 100 2.10 -23.38 6.81
N PHE A 101 1.73 -23.83 8.01
CA PHE A 101 2.65 -23.89 9.15
C PHE A 101 3.79 -24.89 8.91
N TRP A 102 3.49 -26.06 8.36
CA TRP A 102 4.51 -27.06 8.02
C TRP A 102 5.51 -26.55 6.96
N ASP A 103 5.01 -25.82 5.96
CA ASP A 103 5.88 -25.17 4.98
C ASP A 103 6.76 -24.10 5.64
N SER A 104 6.18 -23.33 6.58
CA SER A 104 6.93 -22.33 7.37
C SER A 104 8.06 -22.98 8.19
N GLU A 105 7.78 -24.10 8.86
CA GLU A 105 8.77 -24.86 9.61
C GLU A 105 9.92 -25.39 8.72
N LYS A 106 9.63 -25.83 7.50
CA LYS A 106 10.65 -26.23 6.53
C LYS A 106 11.57 -25.06 6.15
N ILE A 107 10.99 -23.87 5.96
CA ILE A 107 11.76 -22.65 5.66
C ILE A 107 12.63 -22.27 6.85
N MET A 108 12.09 -22.27 8.07
CA MET A 108 12.86 -21.97 9.29
C MET A 108 14.04 -22.93 9.50
N ARG A 109 13.90 -24.20 9.12
CA ARG A 109 14.99 -25.20 9.23
C ARG A 109 16.04 -25.09 8.14
N ARG A 110 15.70 -24.53 6.99
CA ARG A 110 16.65 -24.36 5.85
C ARG A 110 17.53 -23.13 5.97
N HIS A 111 17.07 -22.13 6.70
CA HIS A 111 17.76 -20.85 6.85
C HIS A 111 17.98 -20.51 8.32
N THR A 112 19.08 -19.80 8.61
CA THR A 112 19.31 -19.19 9.91
C THR A 112 18.94 -17.71 9.85
N PHE A 113 17.78 -17.37 10.41
CA PHE A 113 17.29 -15.99 10.42
C PHE A 113 17.73 -15.25 11.68
N SER A 114 18.19 -14.00 11.52
CA SER A 114 18.53 -13.10 12.61
C SER A 114 17.31 -12.34 13.13
N ALA A 115 16.36 -12.04 12.26
CA ALA A 115 15.08 -11.40 12.59
C ALA A 115 14.00 -11.76 11.56
N ALA A 116 12.74 -11.53 11.91
CA ALA A 116 11.60 -11.69 11.03
C ALA A 116 10.79 -10.39 10.94
N PHE A 117 10.32 -10.05 9.74
CA PHE A 117 9.45 -8.90 9.48
C PHE A 117 8.15 -9.35 8.83
N GLY A 118 7.03 -9.20 9.52
CA GLY A 118 5.69 -9.52 9.01
C GLY A 118 4.98 -8.30 8.48
N VAL A 119 4.79 -8.21 7.16
CA VAL A 119 4.14 -7.04 6.51
C VAL A 119 2.63 -7.21 6.35
N GLY A 120 2.05 -8.27 6.90
CA GLY A 120 0.63 -8.60 6.73
C GLY A 120 0.37 -9.54 5.55
N GLY A 121 -0.91 -9.77 5.26
CA GLY A 121 -1.33 -10.79 4.30
C GLY A 121 -1.32 -12.21 4.89
N TYR A 122 -1.60 -13.20 4.03
CA TYR A 122 -1.86 -14.57 4.51
C TYR A 122 -0.60 -15.32 4.96
N ALA A 123 0.55 -15.00 4.39
CA ALA A 123 1.81 -15.65 4.71
C ALA A 123 2.42 -15.16 6.05
N ALA A 124 2.09 -13.95 6.50
CA ALA A 124 2.65 -13.39 7.73
C ALA A 124 2.29 -14.21 8.98
N GLY A 125 1.04 -14.70 9.10
CA GLY A 125 0.57 -15.45 10.25
C GLY A 125 1.42 -16.68 10.58
N PRO A 126 1.46 -17.69 9.72
CA PRO A 126 2.26 -18.91 9.93
C PRO A 126 3.75 -18.64 10.10
N MET A 127 4.32 -17.71 9.32
CA MET A 127 5.76 -17.42 9.39
C MET A 127 6.17 -16.72 10.69
N ILE A 128 5.39 -15.75 11.19
CA ILE A 128 5.69 -15.08 12.48
C ILE A 128 5.49 -16.05 13.65
N LEU A 129 4.50 -16.96 13.56
CA LEU A 129 4.35 -18.02 14.56
C LEU A 129 5.56 -18.97 14.56
N ALA A 130 6.00 -19.43 13.39
CA ALA A 130 7.20 -20.27 13.27
C ALA A 130 8.46 -19.55 13.78
N ALA A 131 8.67 -18.27 13.41
CA ALA A 131 9.76 -17.45 13.92
C ALA A 131 9.74 -17.39 15.47
N ARG A 132 8.57 -17.22 16.09
CA ARG A 132 8.42 -17.20 17.55
C ARG A 132 8.83 -18.55 18.20
N LEU A 133 8.45 -19.67 17.58
CA LEU A 133 8.83 -21.01 18.07
C LEU A 133 10.34 -21.26 17.95
N HIS A 134 10.97 -20.75 16.90
CA HIS A 134 12.42 -20.80 16.70
C HIS A 134 13.19 -19.72 17.48
N ARG A 135 12.51 -18.92 18.31
CA ARG A 135 13.09 -17.81 19.09
C ARG A 135 13.73 -16.72 18.22
N VAL A 136 13.32 -16.60 16.97
CA VAL A 136 13.72 -15.50 16.09
C VAL A 136 12.90 -14.26 16.45
N PRO A 137 13.55 -13.13 16.82
CA PRO A 137 12.83 -11.90 17.16
C PRO A 137 12.10 -11.36 15.94
N SER A 138 10.92 -10.76 16.15
CA SER A 138 10.09 -10.34 15.05
C SER A 138 9.50 -8.95 15.22
N VAL A 139 9.39 -8.23 14.11
CA VAL A 139 8.62 -7.00 13.95
C VAL A 139 7.43 -7.32 13.04
N ILE A 140 6.25 -6.87 13.40
CA ILE A 140 5.10 -6.85 12.46
C ILE A 140 4.78 -5.41 12.08
N PHE A 141 4.23 -5.23 10.88
CA PHE A 141 3.84 -3.93 10.35
C PHE A 141 2.33 -3.82 10.22
N GLU A 142 1.75 -2.80 10.87
CA GLU A 142 0.33 -2.44 10.72
C GLU A 142 0.21 -1.07 10.04
N PRO A 143 -0.18 -1.03 8.76
CA PRO A 143 -0.29 0.21 8.01
C PRO A 143 -1.55 1.03 8.31
N ASN A 144 -2.59 0.44 8.89
CA ASN A 144 -3.89 1.08 9.05
C ASN A 144 -4.07 1.70 10.44
N VAL A 145 -4.94 2.72 10.54
CA VAL A 145 -5.38 3.28 11.81
C VAL A 145 -6.08 2.24 12.68
N GLU A 146 -7.01 1.48 12.09
CA GLU A 146 -7.65 0.35 12.76
C GLU A 146 -6.88 -0.93 12.44
N PRO A 147 -6.29 -1.61 13.43
CA PRO A 147 -5.48 -2.80 13.18
C PRO A 147 -6.30 -3.96 12.62
N GLY A 148 -5.74 -4.65 11.62
CA GLY A 148 -6.30 -5.88 11.09
C GLY A 148 -6.35 -7.01 12.12
N PHE A 149 -7.34 -7.91 12.01
CA PHE A 149 -7.48 -9.03 12.94
C PHE A 149 -6.19 -9.85 13.07
N THR A 150 -5.55 -10.18 11.96
CA THR A 150 -4.30 -10.94 11.96
C THR A 150 -3.21 -10.22 12.75
N ASN A 151 -3.01 -8.93 12.52
CA ASN A 151 -1.99 -8.15 13.23
C ASN A 151 -2.32 -7.96 14.71
N ARG A 152 -3.60 -7.88 15.09
CA ARG A 152 -4.00 -7.89 16.51
C ARG A 152 -3.55 -9.17 17.23
N VAL A 153 -3.73 -10.33 16.57
CA VAL A 153 -3.30 -11.62 17.12
C VAL A 153 -1.76 -11.70 17.13
N LEU A 154 -1.11 -11.39 16.02
CA LEU A 154 0.34 -11.48 15.89
C LEU A 154 1.08 -10.51 16.82
N ALA A 155 0.49 -9.35 17.13
CA ALA A 155 1.05 -8.43 18.12
C ALA A 155 1.26 -9.09 19.49
N GLY A 156 0.47 -10.10 19.86
CA GLY A 156 0.65 -10.87 21.10
C GLY A 156 1.96 -11.64 21.16
N ILE A 157 2.44 -12.14 20.02
CA ILE A 157 3.61 -13.04 19.93
C ILE A 157 4.84 -12.39 19.29
N SER A 158 4.69 -11.25 18.61
CA SER A 158 5.81 -10.50 18.02
C SER A 158 6.58 -9.71 19.09
N THR A 159 7.85 -9.41 18.80
CA THR A 159 8.73 -8.65 19.70
C THR A 159 8.39 -7.16 19.66
N ARG A 160 8.16 -6.61 18.48
CA ARG A 160 7.81 -5.20 18.24
C ARG A 160 6.73 -5.07 17.17
N VAL A 161 6.10 -3.89 17.14
CA VAL A 161 5.08 -3.52 16.15
C VAL A 161 5.44 -2.18 15.54
N ALA A 162 5.67 -2.14 14.23
CA ALA A 162 5.79 -0.91 13.46
C ALA A 162 4.39 -0.48 12.99
N CYS A 163 4.01 0.77 13.21
CA CYS A 163 2.67 1.27 12.91
C CYS A 163 2.72 2.44 11.94
N GLY A 164 1.78 2.46 10.99
CA GLY A 164 1.62 3.57 10.07
C GLY A 164 1.11 4.86 10.73
N PHE A 165 0.39 4.73 11.84
CA PHE A 165 -0.25 5.84 12.54
C PHE A 165 0.03 5.82 14.04
N GLN A 166 0.07 7.01 14.66
CA GLN A 166 0.30 7.16 16.09
C GLN A 166 -0.83 6.54 16.93
N GLU A 167 -2.07 6.68 16.48
CA GLU A 167 -3.24 6.10 17.15
C GLU A 167 -3.15 4.57 17.24
N THR A 168 -2.62 3.95 16.17
CA THR A 168 -2.40 2.50 16.13
C THR A 168 -1.29 2.07 17.08
N ALA A 169 -0.20 2.83 17.13
CA ALA A 169 0.91 2.55 18.07
C ALA A 169 0.42 2.62 19.51
N THR A 170 -0.39 3.62 19.87
CA THR A 170 -0.98 3.75 21.20
C THR A 170 -1.81 2.52 21.61
N ARG A 171 -2.55 1.91 20.67
CA ARG A 171 -3.35 0.70 20.93
C ARG A 171 -2.51 -0.53 21.23
N PHE A 172 -1.34 -0.67 20.63
CA PHE A 172 -0.43 -1.79 20.87
C PHE A 172 0.53 -1.59 22.05
N GLY A 173 0.55 -0.38 22.63
CA GLY A 173 1.31 -0.05 23.84
C GLY A 173 2.82 0.03 23.62
N SER A 174 3.60 -0.24 24.67
CA SER A 174 5.06 0.02 24.73
C SER A 174 5.91 -0.69 23.70
N LYS A 175 5.42 -1.77 23.08
CA LYS A 175 6.15 -2.48 22.02
C LYS A 175 5.93 -1.92 20.61
N ALA A 176 5.04 -0.94 20.46
CA ALA A 176 4.71 -0.34 19.18
C ALA A 176 5.39 1.03 19.00
N ILE A 177 5.79 1.32 17.77
CA ILE A 177 6.35 2.60 17.35
C ILE A 177 5.62 3.05 16.09
N ALA A 178 5.24 4.33 16.05
CA ALA A 178 4.69 4.96 14.86
C ALA A 178 5.82 5.32 13.90
N THR A 179 6.20 4.38 13.04
CA THR A 179 7.24 4.56 12.02
C THR A 179 6.74 5.30 10.78
N GLY A 180 5.43 5.37 10.60
CA GLY A 180 4.85 5.75 9.31
C GLY A 180 4.75 4.57 8.35
N ILE A 181 4.34 4.86 7.13
CA ILE A 181 4.13 3.86 6.08
C ILE A 181 5.21 4.03 5.01
N PRO A 182 5.97 2.98 4.66
CA PRO A 182 6.92 3.01 3.57
C PRO A 182 6.28 3.44 2.25
N VAL A 183 6.76 4.54 1.70
CA VAL A 183 6.36 5.10 0.40
C VAL A 183 7.59 5.20 -0.49
N ARG A 184 7.41 5.01 -1.78
CA ARG A 184 8.49 5.15 -2.77
C ARG A 184 9.03 6.58 -2.79
N ALA A 185 10.35 6.72 -2.88
CA ALA A 185 11.05 8.01 -2.81
C ALA A 185 10.55 9.02 -3.85
N GLU A 186 10.09 8.55 -5.01
CA GLU A 186 9.60 9.39 -6.10
C GLU A 186 8.40 10.27 -5.69
N PHE A 187 7.59 9.84 -4.69
CA PHE A 187 6.48 10.66 -4.19
C PHE A 187 6.94 11.87 -3.39
N PHE A 188 8.08 11.77 -2.71
CA PHE A 188 8.68 12.89 -1.97
C PHE A 188 9.48 13.84 -2.88
N ALA A 189 10.12 13.29 -3.92
CA ALA A 189 11.03 13.99 -4.79
C ALA A 189 10.36 14.70 -5.97
N ALA A 190 9.13 14.33 -6.33
CA ALA A 190 8.44 14.89 -7.48
C ALA A 190 8.19 16.40 -7.29
N PRO A 191 8.66 17.26 -8.22
CA PRO A 191 8.49 18.69 -8.11
C PRO A 191 7.00 19.05 -8.12
N ARG A 192 6.61 19.93 -7.20
CA ARG A 192 5.23 20.41 -7.13
C ARG A 192 4.94 21.25 -8.38
N GLY A 193 3.86 20.89 -9.07
CA GLY A 193 3.26 21.78 -10.04
C GLY A 193 2.72 23.03 -9.31
N GLU A 194 2.90 24.21 -9.88
CA GLU A 194 2.17 25.39 -9.46
C GLU A 194 0.68 25.21 -9.81
N HIS A 195 -0.21 25.68 -8.93
CA HIS A 195 -1.64 25.72 -9.26
C HIS A 195 -1.87 26.69 -10.41
N ARG A 196 -2.09 26.14 -11.58
CA ARG A 196 -2.33 26.90 -12.83
C ARG A 196 -3.61 26.41 -13.49
N GLU A 197 -4.24 27.27 -14.24
CA GLU A 197 -5.32 26.83 -15.12
C GLU A 197 -4.78 25.98 -16.27
N PRO A 198 -5.47 24.89 -16.61
CA PRO A 198 -6.65 24.33 -16.00
C PRO A 198 -6.37 23.60 -14.69
N PHE A 199 -7.32 23.63 -13.74
CA PHE A 199 -7.28 22.88 -12.46
C PHE A 199 -7.23 21.38 -12.74
N ARG A 200 -6.19 20.72 -12.25
CA ARG A 200 -5.86 19.32 -12.56
C ARG A 200 -6.41 18.37 -11.51
N ILE A 201 -7.29 17.50 -11.92
CA ILE A 201 -7.88 16.49 -11.05
C ILE A 201 -7.36 15.11 -11.46
N LEU A 202 -6.73 14.41 -10.53
CA LEU A 202 -6.39 13.00 -10.68
C LEU A 202 -7.47 12.14 -10.01
N ILE A 203 -8.07 11.24 -10.78
CA ILE A 203 -9.07 10.30 -10.28
C ILE A 203 -8.54 8.87 -10.37
N THR A 204 -8.54 8.13 -9.26
CA THR A 204 -8.10 6.74 -9.26
C THR A 204 -8.83 5.89 -8.22
N GLY A 205 -9.26 4.71 -8.64
CA GLY A 205 -9.81 3.68 -7.75
C GLY A 205 -8.79 2.61 -7.31
N GLY A 206 -7.49 2.86 -7.59
CA GLY A 206 -6.41 1.87 -7.46
C GLY A 206 -6.21 1.07 -8.76
N SER A 207 -5.26 0.11 -8.76
CA SER A 207 -4.80 -0.60 -9.97
C SER A 207 -5.90 -1.34 -10.76
N ARG A 208 -6.98 -1.75 -10.10
CA ARG A 208 -8.14 -2.42 -10.74
C ARG A 208 -9.29 -1.48 -11.06
N GLY A 209 -9.12 -0.17 -10.75
CA GLY A 209 -10.21 0.79 -10.79
C GLY A 209 -11.24 0.58 -9.67
N ALA A 210 -12.24 1.46 -9.62
CA ALA A 210 -13.35 1.38 -8.67
C ALA A 210 -14.65 1.76 -9.37
N LEU A 211 -15.45 0.78 -9.74
CA LEU A 211 -16.71 0.98 -10.46
C LEU A 211 -17.62 2.07 -9.83
N PRO A 212 -17.80 2.15 -8.49
CA PRO A 212 -18.61 3.23 -7.91
C PRO A 212 -18.03 4.62 -8.15
N ILE A 213 -16.72 4.79 -8.11
CA ILE A 213 -16.05 6.07 -8.41
C ILE A 213 -16.22 6.38 -9.89
N ASN A 214 -15.91 5.43 -10.78
CA ASN A 214 -16.01 5.61 -12.21
C ASN A 214 -17.43 6.03 -12.64
N ARG A 215 -18.47 5.38 -12.08
CA ARG A 215 -19.88 5.73 -12.35
C ARG A 215 -20.22 7.12 -11.83
N ALA A 216 -19.92 7.42 -10.56
CA ALA A 216 -20.20 8.73 -10.00
C ALA A 216 -19.55 9.87 -10.82
N VAL A 217 -18.33 9.65 -11.31
CA VAL A 217 -17.64 10.62 -12.18
C VAL A 217 -18.35 10.77 -13.52
N ILE A 218 -18.71 9.67 -14.20
CA ILE A 218 -19.46 9.72 -15.48
C ILE A 218 -20.77 10.50 -15.31
N ASP A 219 -21.50 10.20 -14.26
CA ASP A 219 -22.81 10.81 -13.97
C ASP A 219 -22.66 12.29 -13.57
N SER A 220 -21.50 12.67 -12.97
CA SER A 220 -21.18 14.07 -12.64
C SER A 220 -20.82 14.96 -13.84
N LEU A 221 -20.46 14.38 -15.00
CA LEU A 221 -19.94 15.16 -16.13
C LEU A 221 -20.92 16.25 -16.63
N ASN A 222 -22.23 16.00 -16.59
CA ASN A 222 -23.23 17.02 -16.96
C ASN A 222 -23.24 18.19 -15.98
N LEU A 223 -23.04 17.93 -14.69
CA LEU A 223 -22.98 18.94 -13.62
C LEU A 223 -21.65 19.71 -13.65
N LEU A 224 -20.57 19.06 -14.08
CA LEU A 224 -19.24 19.67 -14.25
C LEU A 224 -19.14 20.49 -15.56
N ALA A 225 -20.00 20.24 -16.54
CA ALA A 225 -19.93 20.82 -17.87
C ALA A 225 -19.87 22.38 -17.91
N PRO A 226 -20.58 23.12 -17.04
CA PRO A 226 -20.51 24.59 -17.03
C PRO A 226 -19.09 25.12 -16.77
N ARG A 227 -18.24 24.35 -16.13
CA ARG A 227 -16.85 24.73 -15.80
C ARG A 227 -15.80 23.84 -16.46
N LYS A 228 -16.15 23.05 -17.49
CA LYS A 228 -15.25 22.07 -18.12
C LYS A 228 -13.94 22.67 -18.65
N ASN A 229 -13.96 23.93 -19.09
CA ASN A 229 -12.77 24.62 -19.62
C ASN A 229 -11.73 24.95 -18.53
N GLN A 230 -12.16 25.01 -17.26
CA GLN A 230 -11.28 25.22 -16.10
C GLN A 230 -10.69 23.91 -15.58
N LEU A 231 -11.11 22.76 -16.10
CA LEU A 231 -10.72 21.44 -15.60
C LEU A 231 -9.85 20.67 -16.59
N PHE A 232 -8.85 19.99 -16.10
CA PHE A 232 -8.13 18.92 -16.79
C PHE A 232 -8.17 17.67 -15.92
N ILE A 233 -8.71 16.57 -16.43
CA ILE A 233 -8.92 15.36 -15.64
C ILE A 233 -8.03 14.23 -16.12
N VAL A 234 -7.24 13.65 -15.23
CA VAL A 234 -6.53 12.38 -15.44
C VAL A 234 -7.30 11.30 -14.71
N HIS A 235 -7.80 10.29 -15.42
CA HIS A 235 -8.64 9.26 -14.82
C HIS A 235 -8.09 7.85 -15.08
N GLN A 236 -7.58 7.21 -14.02
CA GLN A 236 -7.25 5.79 -14.03
C GLN A 236 -8.48 4.96 -13.69
N THR A 237 -9.01 4.27 -14.66
CA THR A 237 -10.30 3.57 -14.57
C THR A 237 -10.21 2.09 -14.18
N GLY A 238 -9.04 1.46 -14.37
CA GLY A 238 -8.90 0.01 -14.50
C GLY A 238 -9.38 -0.46 -15.88
N GLU A 239 -8.90 -1.64 -16.29
CA GLU A 239 -9.20 -2.23 -17.61
C GLU A 239 -10.70 -2.35 -17.88
N ARG A 240 -11.45 -2.81 -16.88
CA ARG A 240 -12.87 -3.15 -17.02
C ARG A 240 -13.74 -1.99 -17.49
N ASP A 241 -13.52 -0.80 -16.94
CA ASP A 241 -14.42 0.35 -17.14
C ASP A 241 -13.84 1.36 -18.13
N TYR A 242 -12.63 1.12 -18.65
CA TYR A 242 -11.88 2.05 -19.49
C TYR A 242 -12.70 2.60 -20.67
N ASN A 243 -13.27 1.73 -21.49
CA ASN A 243 -14.00 2.14 -22.68
C ASN A 243 -15.25 2.98 -22.33
N ALA A 244 -16.00 2.59 -21.30
CA ALA A 244 -17.20 3.34 -20.89
C ALA A 244 -16.86 4.76 -20.41
N VAL A 245 -15.81 4.87 -19.60
CA VAL A 245 -15.35 6.17 -19.08
C VAL A 245 -14.82 7.05 -20.21
N ARG A 246 -13.96 6.52 -21.08
CA ARG A 246 -13.39 7.25 -22.22
C ARG A 246 -14.47 7.82 -23.14
N VAL A 247 -15.49 7.01 -23.49
CA VAL A 247 -16.61 7.46 -24.33
C VAL A 247 -17.43 8.55 -23.63
N ALA A 248 -17.62 8.44 -22.31
CA ALA A 248 -18.38 9.43 -21.55
C ALA A 248 -17.72 10.83 -21.56
N TYR A 249 -16.39 10.88 -21.38
CA TYR A 249 -15.62 12.13 -21.47
C TYR A 249 -15.64 12.72 -22.89
N ALA A 250 -15.41 11.87 -23.90
CA ALA A 250 -15.39 12.30 -25.30
C ALA A 250 -16.74 12.90 -25.74
N ARG A 251 -17.85 12.27 -25.40
CA ARG A 251 -19.21 12.76 -25.73
C ARG A 251 -19.53 14.13 -25.16
N ARG A 252 -18.88 14.53 -24.07
CA ARG A 252 -19.08 15.82 -23.38
C ARG A 252 -17.94 16.80 -23.60
N GLU A 253 -16.98 16.42 -24.45
CA GLU A 253 -15.83 17.25 -24.86
C GLU A 253 -15.02 17.79 -23.66
N PHE A 254 -14.80 16.95 -22.65
CA PHE A 254 -13.91 17.28 -21.54
C PHE A 254 -12.45 17.13 -21.95
N ARG A 255 -11.60 18.04 -21.46
CA ARG A 255 -10.14 17.85 -21.50
C ARG A 255 -9.74 16.79 -20.49
N ALA A 256 -9.61 15.55 -20.97
CA ALA A 256 -9.32 14.43 -20.09
C ALA A 256 -8.32 13.45 -20.72
N GLU A 257 -7.43 12.92 -19.88
CA GLU A 257 -6.59 11.75 -20.15
C GLU A 257 -7.20 10.56 -19.42
N VAL A 258 -7.76 9.62 -20.15
CA VAL A 258 -8.38 8.42 -19.58
C VAL A 258 -7.49 7.22 -19.88
N VAL A 259 -7.06 6.53 -18.86
CA VAL A 259 -6.14 5.39 -18.98
C VAL A 259 -6.60 4.22 -18.11
N PRO A 260 -6.36 2.96 -18.54
CA PRO A 260 -6.66 1.82 -17.71
C PRO A 260 -5.72 1.72 -16.49
N PHE A 261 -4.46 2.13 -16.67
CA PHE A 261 -3.43 2.07 -15.64
C PHE A 261 -2.41 3.20 -15.81
N ILE A 262 -1.93 3.76 -14.70
CA ILE A 262 -0.87 4.78 -14.65
C ILE A 262 0.41 4.14 -14.13
N GLU A 263 1.47 4.16 -14.92
CA GLU A 263 2.79 3.64 -14.54
C GLU A 263 3.52 4.62 -13.60
N ASN A 264 3.57 5.90 -13.97
CA ASN A 264 4.27 6.95 -13.23
C ASN A 264 3.32 7.69 -12.27
N MET A 265 2.77 6.97 -11.28
CA MET A 265 1.77 7.52 -10.36
C MET A 265 2.32 8.72 -9.56
N ALA A 266 3.58 8.68 -9.13
CA ALA A 266 4.20 9.77 -8.37
C ALA A 266 4.21 11.09 -9.13
N GLU A 267 4.52 11.06 -10.42
CA GLU A 267 4.48 12.23 -11.29
C GLU A 267 3.05 12.78 -11.42
N ARG A 268 2.06 11.90 -11.61
CA ARG A 268 0.65 12.29 -11.70
C ARG A 268 0.11 12.90 -10.40
N PHE A 269 0.56 12.38 -9.25
CA PHE A 269 0.25 12.99 -7.96
C PHE A 269 0.84 14.40 -7.87
N ALA A 270 2.11 14.56 -8.23
CA ALA A 270 2.79 15.86 -8.19
C ALA A 270 2.18 16.92 -9.11
N GLN A 271 1.60 16.50 -10.24
CA GLN A 271 0.95 17.39 -11.21
C GLN A 271 -0.52 17.72 -10.85
N ALA A 272 -1.15 16.96 -9.94
CA ALA A 272 -2.55 17.16 -9.59
C ALA A 272 -2.72 18.30 -8.58
N ASP A 273 -3.77 19.11 -8.76
CA ASP A 273 -4.24 20.07 -7.75
C ASP A 273 -5.17 19.40 -6.75
N LEU A 274 -5.88 18.36 -7.19
CA LEU A 274 -6.79 17.59 -6.38
C LEU A 274 -6.75 16.12 -6.77
N ILE A 275 -6.68 15.25 -5.77
CA ILE A 275 -6.72 13.79 -5.96
C ILE A 275 -8.04 13.24 -5.44
N VAL A 276 -8.79 12.52 -6.27
CA VAL A 276 -10.02 11.80 -5.89
C VAL A 276 -9.71 10.31 -5.92
N CYS A 277 -9.67 9.66 -4.75
CA CYS A 277 -9.20 8.28 -4.70
C CYS A 277 -9.78 7.47 -3.52
N ARG A 278 -9.44 6.17 -3.47
CA ARG A 278 -9.62 5.32 -2.29
C ARG A 278 -8.63 5.71 -1.19
N SER A 279 -8.96 5.32 0.06
CA SER A 279 -8.16 5.62 1.26
C SER A 279 -7.47 4.37 1.84
N GLY A 280 -6.92 3.52 0.96
CA GLY A 280 -5.99 2.47 1.40
C GLY A 280 -4.76 3.11 2.06
N ALA A 281 -4.18 2.45 3.07
CA ALA A 281 -3.10 3.02 3.86
C ALA A 281 -1.92 3.52 3.01
N ILE A 282 -1.50 2.76 2.01
CA ILE A 282 -0.44 3.20 1.07
C ILE A 282 -0.84 4.46 0.30
N THR A 283 -2.07 4.51 -0.24
CA THR A 283 -2.53 5.68 -0.99
C THR A 283 -2.60 6.93 -0.11
N VAL A 284 -3.05 6.78 1.13
CA VAL A 284 -3.05 7.89 2.12
C VAL A 284 -1.63 8.40 2.37
N ALA A 285 -0.67 7.48 2.54
CA ALA A 285 0.74 7.85 2.72
C ALA A 285 1.35 8.47 1.46
N GLU A 286 0.98 7.99 0.26
CA GLU A 286 1.41 8.57 -1.02
C GLU A 286 0.86 10.00 -1.21
N VAL A 287 -0.39 10.26 -0.83
CA VAL A 287 -0.98 11.61 -0.83
C VAL A 287 -0.24 12.54 0.13
N ALA A 288 0.08 12.04 1.33
CA ALA A 288 0.86 12.79 2.31
C ALA A 288 2.28 13.10 1.81
N ALA A 289 2.98 12.10 1.24
CA ALA A 289 4.31 12.23 0.70
C ALA A 289 4.38 13.22 -0.49
N ALA A 290 3.40 13.15 -1.40
CA ALA A 290 3.27 14.09 -2.50
C ALA A 290 2.82 15.49 -2.04
N GLY A 291 2.31 15.63 -0.81
CA GLY A 291 1.82 16.88 -0.24
C GLY A 291 0.67 17.45 -1.05
N ARG A 292 -0.34 16.64 -1.39
CA ARG A 292 -1.47 17.05 -2.23
C ARG A 292 -2.80 16.99 -1.51
N ALA A 293 -3.71 17.87 -1.92
CA ALA A 293 -5.08 17.85 -1.44
C ALA A 293 -5.84 16.63 -1.99
N ALA A 294 -6.69 16.01 -1.17
CA ALA A 294 -7.45 14.85 -1.61
C ALA A 294 -8.90 14.84 -1.16
N ILE A 295 -9.77 14.20 -1.97
CA ILE A 295 -11.07 13.70 -1.57
C ILE A 295 -10.97 12.18 -1.51
N PHE A 296 -11.03 11.62 -0.30
CA PHE A 296 -11.03 10.19 -0.12
C PHE A 296 -12.44 9.63 -0.17
N ILE A 297 -12.61 8.59 -0.98
CA ILE A 297 -13.84 7.80 -1.11
C ILE A 297 -13.53 6.39 -0.60
N PRO A 298 -13.70 6.09 0.71
CA PRO A 298 -13.43 4.78 1.27
C PRO A 298 -14.22 3.68 0.59
N PHE A 299 -13.65 2.48 0.54
CA PHE A 299 -14.38 1.30 0.05
C PHE A 299 -15.52 0.93 1.01
N GLY A 300 -16.73 0.89 0.50
CA GLY A 300 -17.95 0.80 1.32
C GLY A 300 -18.35 -0.61 1.81
N ALA A 301 -17.52 -1.65 1.62
CA ALA A 301 -17.85 -2.99 2.12
C ALA A 301 -17.72 -3.01 3.65
N ALA A 302 -18.80 -3.37 4.33
CA ALA A 302 -19.00 -3.29 5.78
C ALA A 302 -17.97 -4.04 6.67
N THR A 303 -17.09 -4.83 6.11
CA THR A 303 -16.08 -5.59 6.86
C THR A 303 -14.74 -4.88 7.05
N ASP A 304 -14.51 -3.73 6.39
CA ASP A 304 -13.24 -3.02 6.44
C ASP A 304 -13.41 -1.52 6.73
N ALA A 305 -13.65 -1.20 7.98
CA ALA A 305 -13.60 0.19 8.47
C ALA A 305 -12.20 0.82 8.33
N HIS A 306 -11.17 0.05 7.92
CA HIS A 306 -9.81 0.53 7.78
C HIS A 306 -9.69 1.75 6.87
N GLN A 307 -10.30 1.70 5.68
CA GLN A 307 -10.23 2.83 4.75
C GLN A 307 -10.93 4.07 5.28
N THR A 308 -12.08 3.91 5.93
CA THR A 308 -12.80 5.02 6.56
C THR A 308 -11.94 5.65 7.65
N ARG A 309 -11.34 4.84 8.54
CA ARG A 309 -10.47 5.35 9.62
C ARG A 309 -9.21 6.04 9.10
N ASN A 310 -8.60 5.50 8.03
CA ASN A 310 -7.46 6.15 7.39
C ASN A 310 -7.84 7.52 6.79
N ALA A 311 -9.01 7.61 6.15
CA ALA A 311 -9.51 8.88 5.61
C ALA A 311 -9.88 9.88 6.71
N GLU A 312 -10.50 9.42 7.82
CA GLU A 312 -10.83 10.24 8.98
C GLU A 312 -9.56 10.84 9.61
N ALA A 313 -8.48 10.08 9.73
CA ALA A 313 -7.21 10.60 10.25
C ALA A 313 -6.67 11.76 9.39
N MET A 314 -6.72 11.64 8.07
CA MET A 314 -6.31 12.71 7.15
C MET A 314 -7.25 13.92 7.20
N GLN A 315 -8.56 13.68 7.31
CA GLN A 315 -9.56 14.75 7.43
C GLN A 315 -9.40 15.52 8.74
N ASN A 316 -9.22 14.81 9.85
CA ASN A 316 -9.02 15.42 11.17
C ASN A 316 -7.75 16.26 11.24
N ALA A 317 -6.72 15.87 10.50
CA ALA A 317 -5.50 16.66 10.33
C ALA A 317 -5.65 17.84 9.35
N GLY A 318 -6.79 17.99 8.69
CA GLY A 318 -7.05 19.04 7.70
C GLY A 318 -6.44 18.79 6.32
N ALA A 319 -5.88 17.59 6.08
CA ALA A 319 -5.15 17.23 4.85
C ALA A 319 -6.05 16.73 3.73
N ALA A 320 -7.28 16.31 4.01
CA ALA A 320 -8.20 15.75 3.03
C ALA A 320 -9.65 16.00 3.39
N ARG A 321 -10.54 15.71 2.43
CA ARG A 321 -11.98 15.54 2.66
C ARG A 321 -12.34 14.06 2.58
N LEU A 322 -13.27 13.65 3.41
CA LEU A 322 -13.87 12.32 3.39
C LEU A 322 -15.24 12.40 2.74
N LEU A 323 -15.45 11.62 1.68
CA LEU A 323 -16.75 11.41 1.05
C LEU A 323 -17.11 9.91 1.15
N PRO A 324 -17.98 9.51 2.09
CA PRO A 324 -18.38 8.12 2.21
C PRO A 324 -19.01 7.60 0.92
N GLN A 325 -18.71 6.35 0.53
CA GLN A 325 -19.26 5.77 -0.71
C GLN A 325 -20.80 5.74 -0.71
N THR A 326 -21.44 5.66 0.44
CA THR A 326 -22.91 5.71 0.60
C THR A 326 -23.49 7.08 0.29
N GLU A 327 -22.67 8.14 0.35
CA GLU A 327 -23.04 9.52 0.03
C GLU A 327 -22.49 9.96 -1.34
N LEU A 328 -21.86 9.06 -2.08
CA LEU A 328 -21.25 9.35 -3.36
C LEU A 328 -22.32 9.47 -4.45
N THR A 329 -22.92 10.64 -4.55
CA THR A 329 -23.81 11.02 -5.65
C THR A 329 -23.12 12.00 -6.61
N PRO A 330 -23.57 12.12 -7.88
CA PRO A 330 -23.05 13.09 -8.83
C PRO A 330 -23.04 14.52 -8.28
N GLU A 331 -24.11 14.93 -7.61
CA GLU A 331 -24.28 16.27 -7.03
C GLU A 331 -23.29 16.50 -5.88
N ARG A 332 -23.11 15.50 -5.01
CA ARG A 332 -22.19 15.60 -3.89
C ARG A 332 -20.74 15.68 -4.37
N LEU A 333 -20.35 14.82 -5.31
CA LEU A 333 -19.01 14.82 -5.88
C LEU A 333 -18.71 16.15 -6.58
N THR A 334 -19.64 16.64 -7.41
CA THR A 334 -19.51 17.93 -8.09
C THR A 334 -19.36 19.09 -7.10
N ARG A 335 -20.17 19.11 -6.04
CA ARG A 335 -20.11 20.13 -5.00
C ARG A 335 -18.76 20.13 -4.27
N GLU A 336 -18.24 18.98 -3.93
CA GLU A 336 -16.91 18.87 -3.30
C GLU A 336 -15.81 19.41 -4.22
N ILE A 337 -15.84 19.05 -5.51
CA ILE A 337 -14.87 19.53 -6.50
C ILE A 337 -14.97 21.05 -6.66
N PHE A 338 -16.16 21.60 -6.91
CA PHE A 338 -16.33 23.04 -7.10
C PHE A 338 -15.98 23.86 -5.87
N SER A 339 -16.35 23.35 -4.69
CA SER A 339 -16.01 23.99 -3.43
C SER A 339 -14.50 24.14 -3.22
N LEU A 340 -13.69 23.20 -3.71
CA LEU A 340 -12.23 23.29 -3.66
C LEU A 340 -11.66 24.13 -4.80
N LEU A 341 -12.21 24.01 -6.01
CA LEU A 341 -11.83 24.84 -7.15
C LEU A 341 -12.02 26.34 -6.85
N ASP A 342 -13.09 26.70 -6.12
CA ASP A 342 -13.40 28.09 -5.74
C ASP A 342 -12.59 28.60 -4.54
N GLN A 343 -11.82 27.73 -3.87
CA GLN A 343 -11.06 28.05 -2.68
C GLN A 343 -9.58 27.62 -2.80
N PRO A 344 -8.76 28.29 -3.65
CA PRO A 344 -7.35 27.91 -3.82
C PRO A 344 -6.55 27.90 -2.51
N ARG A 345 -6.84 28.84 -1.60
CA ARG A 345 -6.22 28.88 -0.25
C ARG A 345 -6.49 27.61 0.54
N ARG A 346 -7.71 27.06 0.42
CA ARG A 346 -8.05 25.80 1.10
C ARG A 346 -7.25 24.61 0.56
N ILE A 347 -7.00 24.55 -0.74
CA ILE A 347 -6.13 23.56 -1.36
C ILE A 347 -4.71 23.66 -0.75
N THR A 348 -4.15 24.86 -0.72
CA THR A 348 -2.80 25.08 -0.14
C THR A 348 -2.74 24.66 1.34
N GLU A 349 -3.74 25.01 2.14
CA GLU A 349 -3.83 24.57 3.56
C GLU A 349 -3.88 23.04 3.68
N MET A 350 -4.68 22.38 2.86
CA MET A 350 -4.76 20.91 2.85
C MET A 350 -3.44 20.27 2.47
N GLU A 351 -2.74 20.81 1.48
CA GLU A 351 -1.42 20.35 1.05
C GLU A 351 -0.36 20.54 2.16
N ASP A 352 -0.39 21.67 2.86
CA ASP A 352 0.51 21.93 3.99
C ASP A 352 0.27 20.95 5.15
N CYS A 353 -1.00 20.63 5.42
CA CYS A 353 -1.37 19.61 6.39
C CYS A 353 -0.93 18.22 5.95
N ALA A 354 -1.10 17.86 4.67
CA ALA A 354 -0.68 16.58 4.13
C ALA A 354 0.84 16.38 4.29
N ARG A 355 1.65 17.40 3.98
CA ARG A 355 3.11 17.35 4.14
C ARG A 355 3.56 17.11 5.59
N LYS A 356 2.88 17.69 6.57
CA LYS A 356 3.20 17.47 7.99
C LYS A 356 2.98 16.02 8.43
N LEU A 357 2.13 15.29 7.71
CA LEU A 357 1.87 13.85 7.95
C LEU A 357 2.83 12.94 7.22
N ALA A 358 3.60 13.45 6.25
CA ALA A 358 4.57 12.68 5.50
C ALA A 358 5.67 12.11 6.42
N ARG A 359 6.10 10.88 6.15
CA ARG A 359 7.12 10.16 6.91
C ARG A 359 8.19 9.62 5.95
N PRO A 360 9.14 10.47 5.52
CA PRO A 360 10.18 10.06 4.58
C PRO A 360 11.06 8.94 5.15
N ASP A 361 11.29 8.94 6.46
CA ASP A 361 12.19 8.02 7.15
C ASP A 361 11.52 6.70 7.56
N ALA A 362 10.27 6.45 7.13
CA ALA A 362 9.48 5.28 7.56
C ALA A 362 10.19 3.94 7.31
N VAL A 363 10.89 3.80 6.18
CA VAL A 363 11.65 2.58 5.85
C VAL A 363 12.85 2.43 6.78
N GLU A 364 13.58 3.53 6.98
CA GLU A 364 14.76 3.58 7.85
C GLU A 364 14.38 3.26 9.31
N ASP A 365 13.31 3.85 9.82
CA ASP A 365 12.80 3.59 11.18
C ASP A 365 12.44 2.13 11.38
N ILE A 366 11.79 1.49 10.40
CA ILE A 366 11.46 0.06 10.46
C ILE A 366 12.74 -0.78 10.48
N VAL A 367 13.73 -0.48 9.64
CA VAL A 367 14.98 -1.23 9.60
C VAL A 367 15.79 -1.00 10.87
N ASN A 368 15.84 0.22 11.43
CA ASN A 368 16.44 0.51 12.74
C ASN A 368 15.81 -0.32 13.85
N MET A 369 14.47 -0.46 13.84
CA MET A 369 13.75 -1.30 14.79
C MET A 369 14.16 -2.78 14.66
N ILE A 370 14.32 -3.31 13.43
CA ILE A 370 14.76 -4.69 13.17
C ILE A 370 16.20 -4.89 13.64
N GLU A 371 17.11 -3.96 13.32
CA GLU A 371 18.52 -4.03 13.75
C GLU A 371 18.67 -4.02 15.27
N GLY A 372 17.86 -3.22 15.95
CA GLY A 372 17.84 -3.19 17.41
C GLY A 372 17.51 -4.54 18.06
N LEU A 373 16.81 -5.44 17.33
CA LEU A 373 16.52 -6.80 17.79
C LEU A 373 17.65 -7.80 17.49
N VAL A 374 18.44 -7.56 16.45
CA VAL A 374 19.57 -8.45 16.05
C VAL A 374 20.78 -8.26 16.97
N ARG A 375 20.93 -7.07 17.55
CA ARG A 375 22.07 -6.72 18.42
C ARG A 375 21.88 -7.12 19.87
N GLN A 376 20.70 -7.57 20.27
CA GLN A 376 20.40 -8.09 21.61
C GLN A 376 20.58 -9.60 21.66
#